data_742aa3ab02e15d024bfb73e4e909dc0f
#
_entry.id   742aa3ab02e15d024bfb73e4e909dc0f
#
_cell.length_a   1.000
_cell.length_b   1.000
_cell.length_c   1.000
_cell.angle_alpha   90.00
_cell.angle_beta   90.00
_cell.angle_gamma   90.00
#
_symmetry.space_group_name_H-M   'P 1'
#
loop_
_entity.id
_entity.type
_entity.pdbx_description
1 polymer ?
#
loop_
_entity_poly.entity_id
_entity_poly.type
_entity_poly.pdbx_seq_one_letter_code
_entity_poly.pdbx_strand_id
1 'polypeptide(L)'
;AAQRFDLSQGPLIRGELIRLSGREHVLFVSMHHIVSDGWSMGVLTQELSALYAASLRGEQELALVLPALPIQYVDYAQWQRQWLTGERLAKQLSYWKERLTGAPSLLELPTDHTRPAVKGYAGSMVSFELSPELSQGLHALGRRHGATLFMVLQAAWAVLLGRLSG
;
A
#
# COMPACT_ATOMS: atom_id res chain seq x y z
N ALA A 1 4.38 -16.35 11.22
CA ALA A 1 3.90 -15.63 10.02
C ALA A 1 2.56 -16.19 9.47
N ALA A 2 2.26 -17.48 9.63
CA ALA A 2 1.07 -18.10 9.04
C ALA A 2 -0.26 -17.87 9.80
N GLN A 3 -0.23 -17.24 10.96
CA GLN A 3 -1.42 -17.04 11.78
C GLN A 3 -2.28 -15.91 11.20
N ARG A 4 -3.55 -16.19 10.91
CA ARG A 4 -4.52 -15.21 10.40
C ARG A 4 -4.79 -14.10 11.42
N PHE A 5 -5.12 -12.91 10.91
CA PHE A 5 -5.60 -11.80 11.73
C PHE A 5 -7.12 -11.87 11.86
N ASP A 6 -7.62 -11.72 13.09
CA ASP A 6 -9.03 -11.53 13.35
C ASP A 6 -9.31 -10.01 13.43
N LEU A 7 -10.01 -9.48 12.43
CA LEU A 7 -10.29 -8.04 12.33
C LEU A 7 -11.26 -7.54 13.40
N SER A 8 -11.98 -8.44 14.07
CA SER A 8 -12.94 -8.09 15.12
C SER A 8 -12.30 -8.00 16.50
N GLN A 9 -11.15 -8.63 16.72
CA GLN A 9 -10.53 -8.73 18.04
C GLN A 9 -9.13 -8.10 18.13
N GLY A 10 -8.39 -8.04 17.01
CA GLY A 10 -6.99 -7.62 17.05
C GLY A 10 -6.08 -8.62 17.81
N PRO A 11 -4.81 -8.28 18.08
CA PRO A 11 -4.05 -7.17 17.51
C PRO A 11 -3.84 -7.32 16.01
N LEU A 12 -3.84 -6.21 15.28
CA LEU A 12 -3.65 -6.18 13.83
C LEU A 12 -2.18 -5.92 13.42
N ILE A 13 -1.31 -5.80 14.41
CA ILE A 13 0.15 -5.76 14.30
C ILE A 13 0.75 -6.76 15.28
N ARG A 14 1.76 -7.49 14.84
CA ARG A 14 2.52 -8.47 15.65
C ARG A 14 3.99 -8.29 15.35
N GLY A 15 4.81 -8.32 16.41
CA GLY A 15 6.27 -8.29 16.30
C GLY A 15 6.89 -9.52 16.93
N GLU A 16 7.96 -10.01 16.32
CA GLU A 16 8.78 -11.09 16.84
C GLU A 16 10.26 -10.71 16.67
N LEU A 17 11.02 -10.77 17.76
CA LEU A 17 12.44 -10.51 17.74
C LEU A 17 13.20 -11.84 17.77
N ILE A 18 13.89 -12.16 16.70
CA ILE A 18 14.67 -13.37 16.54
C ILE A 18 16.13 -13.05 16.82
N ARG A 19 16.72 -13.69 17.81
CA ARG A 19 18.15 -13.57 18.12
C ARG A 19 18.94 -14.58 17.29
N LEU A 20 19.82 -14.09 16.42
CA LEU A 20 20.72 -14.92 15.62
C LEU A 20 22.06 -15.15 16.34
N SER A 21 22.57 -14.12 17.03
CA SER A 21 23.84 -14.18 17.78
C SER A 21 23.78 -13.23 18.98
N GLY A 22 24.90 -13.06 19.68
CA GLY A 22 25.01 -12.12 20.80
C GLY A 22 24.82 -10.64 20.41
N ARG A 23 25.02 -10.32 19.13
CA ARG A 23 24.96 -8.95 18.59
C ARG A 23 24.06 -8.79 17.37
N GLU A 24 23.44 -9.86 16.92
CA GLU A 24 22.65 -9.86 15.70
C GLU A 24 21.24 -10.36 15.99
N HIS A 25 20.26 -9.54 15.61
CA HIS A 25 18.86 -9.82 15.82
C HIS A 25 18.10 -9.45 14.55
N VAL A 26 17.02 -10.18 14.29
CA VAL A 26 16.07 -9.87 13.22
C VAL A 26 14.74 -9.53 13.86
N LEU A 27 14.25 -8.33 13.62
CA LEU A 27 12.88 -7.94 13.98
C LEU A 27 11.95 -8.29 12.82
N PHE A 28 11.04 -9.21 13.09
CA PHE A 28 9.96 -9.55 12.16
C PHE A 28 8.69 -8.82 12.59
N VAL A 29 8.10 -8.01 11.70
CA VAL A 29 6.83 -7.32 11.93
C VAL A 29 5.83 -7.78 10.90
N SER A 30 4.66 -8.21 11.37
CA SER A 30 3.52 -8.60 10.52
C SER A 30 2.33 -7.71 10.85
N MET A 31 1.75 -7.10 9.82
CA MET A 31 0.60 -6.22 9.96
C MET A 31 -0.49 -6.57 8.96
N HIS A 32 -1.75 -6.44 9.36
CA HIS A 32 -2.84 -6.51 8.40
C HIS A 32 -2.92 -5.21 7.59
N HIS A 33 -3.15 -5.33 6.29
CA HIS A 33 -3.16 -4.17 5.38
C HIS A 33 -4.29 -3.15 5.66
N ILE A 34 -5.29 -3.52 6.53
CA ILE A 34 -6.34 -2.58 6.97
C ILE A 34 -5.79 -1.46 7.88
N VAL A 35 -4.64 -1.68 8.56
CA VAL A 35 -4.00 -0.71 9.46
C VAL A 35 -2.66 -0.20 8.95
N SER A 36 -2.24 -0.61 7.76
CA SER A 36 -0.92 -0.27 7.21
C SER A 36 -0.92 -0.27 5.68
N ASP A 37 -0.06 0.55 5.12
CA ASP A 37 0.23 0.62 3.69
C ASP A 37 1.72 0.90 3.46
N GLY A 38 2.12 1.17 2.22
CA GLY A 38 3.51 1.48 1.90
C GLY A 38 4.02 2.74 2.60
N TRP A 39 3.18 3.74 2.81
CA TRP A 39 3.53 4.95 3.56
C TRP A 39 3.76 4.65 5.04
N SER A 40 2.87 3.89 5.65
CA SER A 40 2.95 3.48 7.06
C SER A 40 4.26 2.74 7.38
N MET A 41 4.78 1.95 6.44
CA MET A 41 6.06 1.24 6.61
C MET A 41 7.24 2.20 6.74
N GLY A 42 7.24 3.29 5.98
CA GLY A 42 8.25 4.35 6.09
C GLY A 42 8.21 5.03 7.47
N VAL A 43 7.02 5.39 7.93
CA VAL A 43 6.80 5.99 9.26
C VAL A 43 7.26 5.03 10.35
N LEU A 44 6.81 3.78 10.32
CA LEU A 44 7.20 2.75 11.32
C LEU A 44 8.72 2.60 11.41
N THR A 45 9.40 2.51 10.27
CA THR A 45 10.86 2.36 10.24
C THR A 45 11.57 3.57 10.83
N GLN A 46 11.10 4.77 10.50
CA GLN A 46 11.66 6.01 11.02
C GLN A 46 11.48 6.13 12.53
N GLU A 47 10.27 5.91 13.04
CA GLU A 47 9.93 5.99 14.46
C GLU A 47 10.69 4.92 15.27
N LEU A 48 10.71 3.68 14.77
CA LEU A 48 11.45 2.60 15.41
C LEU A 48 12.94 2.90 15.50
N SER A 49 13.53 3.46 14.41
CA SER A 49 14.95 3.84 14.39
C SER A 49 15.26 4.94 15.41
N ALA A 50 14.38 5.94 15.52
CA ALA A 50 14.52 7.03 16.48
C ALA A 50 14.45 6.51 17.93
N LEU A 51 13.46 5.67 18.24
CA LEU A 51 13.30 5.06 19.56
C LEU A 51 14.48 4.15 19.92
N TYR A 52 14.95 3.35 18.97
CA TYR A 52 16.11 2.48 19.17
C TYR A 52 17.37 3.29 19.46
N ALA A 53 17.63 4.34 18.68
CA ALA A 53 18.76 5.23 18.91
C ALA A 53 18.70 5.93 20.29
N ALA A 54 17.52 6.39 20.71
CA ALA A 54 17.30 6.98 22.04
C ALA A 54 17.56 5.96 23.17
N SER A 55 17.07 4.74 22.99
CA SER A 55 17.33 3.65 23.94
C SER A 55 18.83 3.34 24.09
N LEU A 56 19.59 3.35 22.98
CA LEU A 56 21.04 3.16 23.03
C LEU A 56 21.77 4.30 23.77
N ARG A 57 21.22 5.52 23.77
CA ARG A 57 21.75 6.66 24.54
C ARG A 57 21.35 6.61 26.02
N GLY A 58 20.54 5.64 26.43
CA GLY A 58 20.04 5.50 27.81
C GLY A 58 18.92 6.46 28.16
N GLU A 59 18.20 7.02 27.17
CA GLU A 59 17.03 7.86 27.41
C GLU A 59 15.92 7.02 28.03
N GLN A 60 15.41 7.45 29.21
CA GLN A 60 14.41 6.68 29.96
C GLN A 60 12.97 7.02 29.52
N GLU A 61 12.75 8.24 29.04
CA GLU A 61 11.42 8.70 28.62
C GLU A 61 11.25 8.60 27.09
N LEU A 62 11.26 7.38 26.56
CA LEU A 62 11.12 7.12 25.12
C LEU A 62 9.83 7.68 24.51
N ALA A 63 8.80 7.86 25.34
CA ALA A 63 7.55 8.49 24.89
C ALA A 63 7.72 9.95 24.42
N LEU A 64 8.78 10.64 24.87
CA LEU A 64 9.08 12.02 24.47
C LEU A 64 9.95 12.10 23.20
N VAL A 65 10.45 10.98 22.71
CA VAL A 65 11.32 10.95 21.51
C VAL A 65 10.52 11.23 20.24
N LEU A 66 9.28 10.80 20.21
CA LEU A 66 8.39 11.01 19.08
C LEU A 66 7.43 12.18 19.35
N PRO A 67 7.09 12.96 18.31
CA PRO A 67 6.10 14.02 18.46
C PRO A 67 4.74 13.43 18.82
N ALA A 68 4.01 14.11 19.71
CA ALA A 68 2.64 13.71 20.05
C ALA A 68 1.73 13.81 18.81
N LEU A 69 0.88 12.82 18.64
CA LEU A 69 -0.11 12.84 17.55
C LEU A 69 -1.29 13.74 17.97
N PRO A 70 -1.61 14.78 17.17
CA PRO A 70 -2.73 15.69 17.49
C PRO A 70 -4.10 15.02 17.36
N ILE A 71 -4.20 13.96 16.56
CA ILE A 71 -5.39 13.13 16.36
C ILE A 71 -5.00 11.66 16.25
N GLN A 72 -5.92 10.78 16.58
CA GLN A 72 -5.81 9.35 16.38
C GLN A 72 -6.63 8.92 15.16
N TYR A 73 -6.37 7.72 14.63
CA TYR A 73 -7.11 7.20 13.48
C TYR A 73 -8.64 7.11 13.74
N VAL A 74 -9.05 6.82 14.96
CA VAL A 74 -10.46 6.78 15.34
C VAL A 74 -11.15 8.13 15.17
N ASP A 75 -10.45 9.24 15.46
CA ASP A 75 -10.97 10.60 15.29
C ASP A 75 -11.21 10.89 13.80
N TYR A 76 -10.24 10.53 12.96
CA TYR A 76 -10.37 10.63 11.50
C TYR A 76 -11.54 9.77 10.98
N ALA A 77 -11.66 8.53 11.44
CA ALA A 77 -12.73 7.64 10.99
C ALA A 77 -14.12 8.15 11.38
N GLN A 78 -14.25 8.71 12.59
CA GLN A 78 -15.49 9.34 13.03
C GLN A 78 -15.82 10.58 12.21
N TRP A 79 -14.84 11.46 12.00
CA TRP A 79 -15.00 12.63 11.15
C TRP A 79 -15.42 12.24 9.73
N GLN A 80 -14.75 11.28 9.10
CA GLN A 80 -15.05 10.85 7.74
C GLN A 80 -16.49 10.33 7.60
N ARG A 81 -16.96 9.53 8.56
CA ARG A 81 -18.34 9.02 8.58
C ARG A 81 -19.39 10.13 8.70
N GLN A 82 -19.11 11.17 9.47
CA GLN A 82 -19.99 12.33 9.60
C GLN A 82 -19.94 13.22 8.37
N TRP A 83 -18.74 13.40 7.80
CA TRP A 83 -18.50 14.29 6.68
C TRP A 83 -19.02 13.73 5.34
N LEU A 84 -18.85 12.41 5.10
CA LEU A 84 -19.20 11.75 3.85
C LEU A 84 -20.64 11.21 3.88
N THR A 85 -21.61 12.13 3.94
CA THR A 85 -23.05 11.82 4.00
C THR A 85 -23.85 12.74 3.06
N GLY A 86 -25.14 12.44 2.88
CA GLY A 86 -26.09 13.28 2.15
C GLY A 86 -25.65 13.61 0.73
N GLU A 87 -25.79 14.87 0.33
CA GLU A 87 -25.46 15.36 -1.02
C GLU A 87 -24.00 15.16 -1.39
N ARG A 88 -23.08 15.28 -0.42
CA ARG A 88 -21.64 15.09 -0.67
C ARG A 88 -21.33 13.67 -1.12
N LEU A 89 -21.89 12.68 -0.42
CA LEU A 89 -21.78 11.27 -0.81
C LEU A 89 -22.47 11.01 -2.16
N ALA A 90 -23.67 11.54 -2.35
CA ALA A 90 -24.42 11.37 -3.58
C ALA A 90 -23.67 11.92 -4.80
N LYS A 91 -23.04 13.10 -4.68
CA LYS A 91 -22.23 13.71 -5.74
C LYS A 91 -21.01 12.84 -6.11
N GLN A 92 -20.30 12.31 -5.12
CA GLN A 92 -19.16 11.43 -5.38
C GLN A 92 -19.59 10.11 -6.01
N LEU A 93 -20.69 9.52 -5.52
CA LEU A 93 -21.22 8.28 -6.10
C LEU A 93 -21.69 8.50 -7.55
N SER A 94 -22.37 9.62 -7.86
CA SER A 94 -22.78 9.93 -9.23
C SER A 94 -21.59 10.04 -10.17
N TYR A 95 -20.52 10.73 -9.75
CA TYR A 95 -19.28 10.83 -10.53
C TYR A 95 -18.70 9.46 -10.88
N TRP A 96 -18.56 8.58 -9.91
CA TRP A 96 -17.98 7.26 -10.14
C TRP A 96 -18.92 6.35 -10.94
N LYS A 97 -20.23 6.42 -10.69
CA LYS A 97 -21.22 5.68 -11.50
C LYS A 97 -21.14 6.05 -12.96
N GLU A 98 -21.11 7.35 -13.26
CA GLU A 98 -20.98 7.85 -14.63
C GLU A 98 -19.67 7.39 -15.28
N ARG A 99 -18.52 7.52 -14.58
CA ARG A 99 -17.21 7.13 -15.07
C ARG A 99 -17.05 5.62 -15.31
N LEU A 100 -17.73 4.81 -14.53
CA LEU A 100 -17.64 3.35 -14.62
C LEU A 100 -18.79 2.73 -15.42
N THR A 101 -19.72 3.55 -15.94
CA THR A 101 -20.81 3.06 -16.78
C THR A 101 -20.25 2.40 -18.04
N GLY A 102 -20.68 1.15 -18.30
CA GLY A 102 -20.22 0.36 -19.44
C GLY A 102 -18.87 -0.32 -19.25
N ALA A 103 -18.17 -0.10 -18.12
CA ALA A 103 -16.96 -0.85 -17.84
C ALA A 103 -17.28 -2.34 -17.60
N PRO A 104 -16.52 -3.27 -18.19
CA PRO A 104 -16.71 -4.70 -17.96
C PRO A 104 -16.45 -5.03 -16.48
N SER A 105 -17.28 -5.89 -15.91
CA SER A 105 -17.12 -6.35 -14.53
C SER A 105 -15.90 -7.25 -14.32
N LEU A 106 -15.40 -7.84 -15.40
CA LEU A 106 -14.26 -8.74 -15.42
C LEU A 106 -13.35 -8.37 -16.59
N LEU A 107 -12.06 -8.22 -16.33
CA LEU A 107 -11.06 -8.12 -17.35
C LEU A 107 -10.56 -9.54 -17.69
N GLU A 108 -10.82 -10.00 -18.91
CA GLU A 108 -10.43 -11.33 -19.35
C GLU A 108 -9.01 -11.30 -19.91
N LEU A 109 -8.05 -11.54 -19.04
CA LEU A 109 -6.65 -11.70 -19.42
C LEU A 109 -6.37 -13.18 -19.76
N PRO A 110 -5.45 -13.46 -20.70
CA PRO A 110 -5.03 -14.82 -20.96
C PRO A 110 -4.42 -15.45 -19.70
N THR A 111 -4.88 -16.64 -19.35
CA THR A 111 -4.43 -17.38 -18.16
C THR A 111 -4.04 -18.80 -18.57
N ASP A 112 -2.98 -19.35 -17.95
CA ASP A 112 -2.56 -20.75 -18.19
C ASP A 112 -3.52 -21.75 -17.54
N HIS A 113 -4.28 -21.32 -16.53
CA HIS A 113 -5.24 -22.16 -15.81
C HIS A 113 -6.59 -21.46 -15.69
N THR A 114 -7.66 -22.24 -15.67
CA THR A 114 -9.01 -21.73 -15.41
C THR A 114 -9.09 -21.12 -14.03
N ARG A 115 -9.82 -20.00 -13.90
CA ARG A 115 -10.07 -19.37 -12.61
C ARG A 115 -10.84 -20.31 -11.71
N PRO A 116 -10.38 -20.55 -10.46
CA PRO A 116 -11.11 -21.41 -9.53
C PRO A 116 -12.41 -20.74 -9.08
N ALA A 117 -13.44 -21.56 -8.78
CA ALA A 117 -14.73 -21.06 -8.26
C ALA A 117 -14.57 -20.30 -6.92
N VAL A 118 -13.59 -20.70 -6.11
CA VAL A 118 -13.23 -20.00 -4.86
C VAL A 118 -11.88 -19.34 -5.07
N LYS A 119 -11.85 -18.00 -4.91
CA LYS A 119 -10.62 -17.21 -5.09
C LYS A 119 -9.55 -17.62 -4.08
N GLY A 120 -8.38 -18.00 -4.57
CA GLY A 120 -7.16 -18.13 -3.77
C GLY A 120 -6.46 -16.79 -3.59
N TYR A 121 -5.60 -16.71 -2.55
CA TYR A 121 -4.79 -15.52 -2.27
C TYR A 121 -3.30 -15.78 -2.43
N ALA A 122 -2.92 -16.91 -3.01
CA ALA A 122 -1.54 -17.17 -3.38
C ALA A 122 -1.14 -16.21 -4.50
N GLY A 123 0.00 -15.59 -4.34
CA GLY A 123 0.56 -14.65 -5.31
C GLY A 123 2.07 -14.81 -5.39
N SER A 124 2.66 -14.27 -6.44
CA SER A 124 4.10 -14.22 -6.63
C SER A 124 4.50 -12.86 -7.15
N MET A 125 5.78 -12.58 -7.09
CA MET A 125 6.38 -11.34 -7.58
C MET A 125 7.38 -11.69 -8.69
N VAL A 126 7.23 -11.02 -9.82
CA VAL A 126 8.20 -11.07 -10.91
C VAL A 126 8.87 -9.71 -11.00
N SER A 127 10.17 -9.67 -10.69
CA SER A 127 10.97 -8.46 -10.82
C SER A 127 11.55 -8.37 -12.23
N PHE A 128 11.56 -7.17 -12.78
CA PHE A 128 12.19 -6.86 -14.05
C PHE A 128 12.80 -5.46 -14.00
N GLU A 129 13.79 -5.22 -14.84
CA GLU A 129 14.45 -3.94 -14.96
C GLU A 129 14.30 -3.40 -16.38
N LEU A 130 14.11 -2.09 -16.49
CA LEU A 130 14.12 -1.40 -17.77
C LEU A 130 15.56 -0.96 -18.08
N SER A 131 15.99 -1.11 -19.35
CA SER A 131 17.31 -0.61 -19.74
C SER A 131 17.42 0.91 -19.54
N PRO A 132 18.64 1.42 -19.34
CA PRO A 132 18.85 2.87 -19.21
C PRO A 132 18.31 3.67 -20.39
N GLU A 133 18.44 3.14 -21.61
CA GLU A 133 17.99 3.77 -22.87
C GLU A 133 16.47 3.88 -22.90
N LEU A 134 15.77 2.78 -22.55
CA LEU A 134 14.31 2.77 -22.45
C LEU A 134 13.82 3.73 -21.39
N SER A 135 14.47 3.73 -20.22
CA SER A 135 14.14 4.63 -19.10
C SER A 135 14.29 6.10 -19.52
N GLN A 136 15.38 6.46 -20.19
CA GLN A 136 15.59 7.80 -20.75
C GLN A 136 14.54 8.18 -21.80
N GLY A 137 14.18 7.23 -22.67
CA GLY A 137 13.14 7.42 -23.68
C GLY A 137 11.77 7.69 -23.06
N LEU A 138 11.39 6.96 -22.01
CA LEU A 138 10.14 7.17 -21.29
C LEU A 138 10.12 8.53 -20.59
N HIS A 139 11.22 8.94 -19.97
CA HIS A 139 11.35 10.30 -19.38
C HIS A 139 11.25 11.40 -20.43
N ALA A 140 11.89 11.21 -21.59
CA ALA A 140 11.82 12.17 -22.70
C ALA A 140 10.40 12.28 -23.26
N LEU A 141 9.68 11.16 -23.40
CA LEU A 141 8.29 11.12 -23.80
C LEU A 141 7.42 11.92 -22.83
N GLY A 142 7.57 11.67 -21.52
CA GLY A 142 6.85 12.41 -20.49
C GLY A 142 7.06 13.91 -20.59
N ARG A 143 8.32 14.36 -20.65
CA ARG A 143 8.65 15.79 -20.80
C ARG A 143 8.02 16.42 -22.04
N ARG A 144 8.07 15.74 -23.20
CA ARG A 144 7.50 16.24 -24.46
C ARG A 144 5.99 16.46 -24.38
N HIS A 145 5.29 15.69 -23.57
CA HIS A 145 3.83 15.75 -23.43
C HIS A 145 3.34 16.36 -22.10
N GLY A 146 4.23 16.96 -21.30
CA GLY A 146 3.86 17.52 -20.01
C GLY A 146 3.33 16.46 -19.00
N ALA A 147 3.74 15.20 -19.17
CA ALA A 147 3.32 14.08 -18.36
C ALA A 147 4.44 13.59 -17.43
N THR A 148 4.06 13.07 -16.26
CA THR A 148 5.01 12.40 -15.37
C THR A 148 5.36 11.01 -15.89
N LEU A 149 6.48 10.43 -15.42
CA LEU A 149 6.84 9.05 -15.73
C LEU A 149 5.71 8.08 -15.32
N PHE A 150 5.06 8.32 -14.18
CA PHE A 150 3.92 7.53 -13.74
C PHE A 150 2.79 7.53 -14.77
N MET A 151 2.43 8.69 -15.32
CA MET A 151 1.39 8.79 -16.36
C MET A 151 1.76 8.02 -17.61
N VAL A 152 3.03 8.08 -18.03
CA VAL A 152 3.54 7.33 -19.20
C VAL A 152 3.43 5.83 -18.97
N LEU A 153 3.89 5.35 -17.80
CA LEU A 153 3.84 3.94 -17.44
C LEU A 153 2.39 3.44 -17.28
N GLN A 154 1.52 4.25 -16.68
CA GLN A 154 0.10 3.95 -16.55
C GLN A 154 -0.58 3.81 -17.92
N ALA A 155 -0.28 4.71 -18.85
CA ALA A 155 -0.79 4.62 -20.22
C ALA A 155 -0.28 3.37 -20.96
N ALA A 156 1.01 3.05 -20.84
CA ALA A 156 1.58 1.83 -21.42
C ALA A 156 0.93 0.56 -20.83
N TRP A 157 0.70 0.54 -19.52
CA TRP A 157 0.02 -0.55 -18.83
C TRP A 157 -1.43 -0.71 -19.31
N ALA A 158 -2.17 0.39 -19.43
CA ALA A 158 -3.53 0.37 -19.93
C ALA A 158 -3.61 -0.17 -21.38
N VAL A 159 -2.67 0.24 -22.25
CA VAL A 159 -2.58 -0.28 -23.63
C VAL A 159 -2.26 -1.77 -23.64
N LEU A 160 -1.34 -2.21 -22.79
CA LEU A 160 -0.98 -3.63 -22.70
C LEU A 160 -2.19 -4.46 -22.24
N LEU A 161 -2.85 -4.06 -21.17
CA LEU A 161 -4.04 -4.77 -20.67
C LEU A 161 -5.17 -4.77 -21.70
N GLY A 162 -5.43 -3.65 -22.36
CA GLY A 162 -6.45 -3.58 -23.41
C GLY A 162 -6.16 -4.50 -24.60
N ARG A 163 -4.89 -4.67 -24.98
CA ARG A 163 -4.52 -5.61 -26.06
C ARG A 163 -4.60 -7.08 -25.65
N LEU A 164 -4.42 -7.37 -24.37
CA LEU A 164 -4.46 -8.75 -23.86
C LEU A 164 -5.88 -9.21 -23.52
N SER A 165 -6.79 -8.28 -23.29
CA SER A 165 -8.18 -8.60 -22.89
C SER A 165 -9.19 -8.55 -24.03
N GLY A 166 -8.78 -8.22 -25.27
CA GLY A 166 -9.65 -8.06 -26.44
C GLY A 166 -10.20 -6.64 -26.49
#